data_18893d9f6e00a692183f0174c99a9433
#
_entry.id   18893d9f6e00a692183f0174c99a9433
#
_cell.length_a   1.000
_cell.length_b   1.000
_cell.length_c   1.000
_cell.angle_alpha   90.00
_cell.angle_beta   90.00
_cell.angle_gamma   90.00
#
_symmetry.space_group_name_H-M   'P 1'
#
loop_
_entity.id
_entity.type
_entity.pdbx_description
1 polymer ?
#
loop_
_entity_poly.entity_id
_entity_poly.type
_entity_poly.pdbx_seq_one_letter_code
_entity_poly.pdbx_strand_id
1 'polypeptide(L)'
;IDCIAMNVNDIICVGAEPIAMLDYLAVEKADPDQCEQIGIGLARGAELSGIEIPGGELAQIGDLVKGFDIAGACFGTIRLDSVIDGSAVAPGDVVIGLPSSGLHSNGYTLARKALEGIPMDDLRLNRPLGEILIEPTEIYVKAIMDLLKSSAEVHGLAHITSGGLDNLLR
;
A
#
# COMPACT_ATOMS: atom_id res chain seq x y z
N ILE A 1 -3.87 -3.41 6.94
CA ILE A 1 -4.11 -3.34 5.48
C ILE A 1 -3.00 -2.57 4.79
N ASP A 2 -2.69 -1.35 5.24
CA ASP A 2 -1.78 -0.41 4.55
C ASP A 2 -0.37 -0.98 4.30
N CYS A 3 0.21 -1.67 5.28
CA CYS A 3 1.52 -2.30 5.11
C CYS A 3 1.51 -3.29 3.93
N ILE A 4 0.45 -4.08 3.77
CA ILE A 4 0.31 -5.00 2.64
C ILE A 4 0.09 -4.22 1.36
N ALA A 5 -0.83 -3.25 1.35
CA ALA A 5 -1.14 -2.46 0.16
C ALA A 5 0.10 -1.77 -0.42
N MET A 6 0.94 -1.16 0.44
CA MET A 6 2.19 -0.53 -0.01
C MET A 6 3.13 -1.50 -0.69
N ASN A 7 3.25 -2.72 -0.16
CA ASN A 7 4.12 -3.74 -0.72
C ASN A 7 3.58 -4.32 -2.03
N VAL A 8 2.32 -4.76 -2.04
CA VAL A 8 1.76 -5.44 -3.22
C VAL A 8 1.52 -4.48 -4.39
N ASN A 9 1.18 -3.21 -4.10
CA ASN A 9 1.02 -2.20 -5.14
C ASN A 9 2.36 -1.86 -5.84
N ASP A 10 3.48 -1.96 -5.14
CA ASP A 10 4.81 -1.83 -5.75
C ASP A 10 5.14 -3.05 -6.62
N ILE A 11 4.85 -4.26 -6.15
CA ILE A 11 5.10 -5.50 -6.90
C ILE A 11 4.40 -5.51 -8.27
N ILE A 12 3.14 -5.09 -8.31
CA ILE A 12 2.38 -5.08 -9.57
C ILE A 12 2.89 -4.05 -10.58
N CYS A 13 3.68 -3.05 -10.16
CA CYS A 13 4.22 -2.04 -11.07
C CYS A 13 5.19 -2.60 -12.12
N VAL A 14 5.84 -3.72 -11.82
CA VAL A 14 6.66 -4.45 -12.80
C VAL A 14 5.88 -5.56 -13.50
N GLY A 15 4.57 -5.66 -13.26
CA GLY A 15 3.70 -6.70 -13.82
C GLY A 15 3.74 -8.02 -13.07
N ALA A 16 4.46 -8.11 -11.95
CA ALA A 16 4.58 -9.34 -11.17
C ALA A 16 3.29 -9.61 -10.36
N GLU A 17 2.91 -10.89 -10.29
CA GLU A 17 1.82 -11.35 -9.43
C GLU A 17 2.35 -11.54 -8.00
N PRO A 18 1.85 -10.78 -7.00
CA PRO A 18 2.22 -10.96 -5.60
C PRO A 18 1.81 -12.35 -5.10
N ILE A 19 2.66 -12.99 -4.30
CA ILE A 19 2.41 -14.36 -3.80
C ILE A 19 2.40 -14.39 -2.27
N ALA A 20 3.44 -13.80 -1.66
CA ALA A 20 3.63 -13.88 -0.22
C ALA A 20 4.33 -12.65 0.33
N MET A 21 4.08 -12.38 1.62
CA MET A 21 4.73 -11.32 2.37
C MET A 21 5.22 -11.86 3.71
N LEU A 22 6.38 -11.40 4.14
CA LEU A 22 6.86 -11.52 5.52
C LEU A 22 6.69 -10.16 6.19
N ASP A 23 6.15 -10.14 7.40
CA ASP A 23 6.01 -8.91 8.19
C ASP A 23 7.03 -8.83 9.33
N TYR A 24 7.30 -7.60 9.74
CA TYR A 24 8.08 -7.29 10.93
C TYR A 24 7.30 -6.28 11.76
N LEU A 25 6.81 -6.69 12.92
CA LEU A 25 6.10 -5.84 13.86
C LEU A 25 7.00 -5.50 15.05
N ALA A 26 7.45 -4.26 15.12
CA ALA A 26 8.20 -3.74 16.26
C ALA A 26 7.25 -2.98 17.20
N VAL A 27 7.27 -3.32 18.50
CA VAL A 27 6.38 -2.71 19.49
C VAL A 27 7.18 -2.16 20.67
N GLU A 28 6.72 -1.03 21.22
CA GLU A 28 7.25 -0.51 22.49
C GLU A 28 6.97 -1.49 23.63
N LYS A 29 5.74 -1.96 23.70
CA LYS A 29 5.26 -2.96 24.64
C LYS A 29 4.25 -3.84 23.96
N ALA A 30 4.37 -5.14 24.13
CA ALA A 30 3.41 -6.08 23.59
C ALA A 30 2.05 -5.90 24.30
N ASP A 31 1.05 -5.49 23.53
CA ASP A 31 -0.33 -5.35 23.91
C ASP A 31 -1.16 -6.34 23.10
N PRO A 32 -1.81 -7.34 23.74
CA PRO A 32 -2.56 -8.35 23.03
C PRO A 32 -3.67 -7.78 22.14
N ASP A 33 -4.42 -6.80 22.62
CA ASP A 33 -5.55 -6.22 21.88
C ASP A 33 -5.05 -5.44 20.65
N GLN A 34 -3.95 -4.71 20.79
CA GLN A 34 -3.31 -4.02 19.66
C GLN A 34 -2.77 -5.02 18.64
N CYS A 35 -2.08 -6.06 19.09
CA CYS A 35 -1.54 -7.09 18.20
C CYS A 35 -2.66 -7.84 17.46
N GLU A 36 -3.79 -8.12 18.12
CA GLU A 36 -4.96 -8.74 17.50
C GLU A 36 -5.52 -7.84 16.38
N GLN A 37 -5.71 -6.54 16.63
CA GLN A 37 -6.21 -5.60 15.62
C GLN A 37 -5.26 -5.47 14.42
N ILE A 38 -3.95 -5.47 14.66
CA ILE A 38 -2.95 -5.48 13.59
C ILE A 38 -3.07 -6.78 12.78
N GLY A 39 -3.17 -7.92 13.46
CA GLY A 39 -3.35 -9.24 12.83
C GLY A 39 -4.61 -9.32 11.96
N ILE A 40 -5.74 -8.78 12.44
CA ILE A 40 -6.98 -8.67 11.66
C ILE A 40 -6.75 -7.83 10.39
N GLY A 41 -6.05 -6.70 10.52
CA GLY A 41 -5.70 -5.84 9.38
C GLY A 41 -4.81 -6.54 8.36
N LEU A 42 -3.80 -7.30 8.82
CA LEU A 42 -2.91 -8.09 7.97
C LEU A 42 -3.68 -9.21 7.25
N ALA A 43 -4.50 -9.97 7.96
CA ALA A 43 -5.32 -11.03 7.37
C ALA A 43 -6.26 -10.47 6.29
N ARG A 44 -6.90 -9.35 6.56
CA ARG A 44 -7.77 -8.69 5.58
C ARG A 44 -7.03 -8.18 4.36
N GLY A 45 -5.86 -7.58 4.53
CA GLY A 45 -5.01 -7.13 3.42
C GLY A 45 -4.53 -8.31 2.57
N ALA A 46 -4.13 -9.42 3.20
CA ALA A 46 -3.74 -10.65 2.51
C ALA A 46 -4.89 -11.23 1.67
N GLU A 47 -6.10 -11.29 2.23
CA GLU A 47 -7.31 -11.72 1.51
C GLU A 47 -7.60 -10.84 0.29
N LEU A 48 -7.54 -9.51 0.45
CA LEU A 48 -7.82 -8.56 -0.64
C LEU A 48 -6.79 -8.63 -1.77
N SER A 49 -5.54 -8.88 -1.43
CA SER A 49 -4.44 -8.99 -2.39
C SER A 49 -4.21 -10.39 -2.93
N GLY A 50 -4.81 -11.41 -2.30
CA GLY A 50 -4.65 -12.81 -2.71
C GLY A 50 -3.27 -13.40 -2.38
N ILE A 51 -2.60 -12.87 -1.35
CA ILE A 51 -1.27 -13.34 -0.92
C ILE A 51 -1.35 -14.15 0.37
N GLU A 52 -0.29 -14.91 0.63
CA GLU A 52 -0.07 -15.59 1.91
C GLU A 52 0.89 -14.79 2.80
N ILE A 53 0.74 -14.93 4.13
CA ILE A 53 1.72 -14.45 5.12
C ILE A 53 2.28 -15.69 5.83
N PRO A 54 3.32 -16.33 5.27
CA PRO A 54 3.85 -17.60 5.81
C PRO A 54 4.63 -17.42 7.11
N GLY A 55 4.94 -16.19 7.50
CA GLY A 55 5.67 -15.90 8.73
C GLY A 55 6.03 -14.43 8.83
N GLY A 56 6.75 -14.11 9.89
CA GLY A 56 7.19 -12.77 10.22
C GLY A 56 7.88 -12.76 11.58
N GLU A 57 8.06 -11.59 12.16
CA GLU A 57 8.68 -11.42 13.47
C GLU A 57 7.93 -10.35 14.26
N LEU A 58 7.72 -10.61 15.55
CA LEU A 58 7.24 -9.62 16.51
C LEU A 58 8.35 -9.34 17.52
N ALA A 59 8.84 -8.11 17.55
CA ALA A 59 9.92 -7.69 18.46
C ALA A 59 9.45 -6.61 19.43
N GLN A 60 9.63 -6.85 20.74
CA GLN A 60 9.43 -5.80 21.75
C GLN A 60 10.76 -5.07 21.95
N ILE A 61 10.85 -3.83 21.44
CA ILE A 61 12.07 -3.01 21.44
C ILE A 61 11.77 -1.56 21.86
N GLY A 62 11.17 -1.39 23.04
CA GLY A 62 10.72 -0.10 23.57
C GLY A 62 11.78 0.99 23.72
N ASP A 63 13.07 0.64 23.67
CA ASP A 63 14.16 1.61 23.66
C ASP A 63 14.32 2.29 22.29
N LEU A 64 13.85 1.66 21.19
CA LEU A 64 14.00 2.13 19.83
C LEU A 64 12.67 2.59 19.22
N VAL A 65 11.57 1.94 19.55
CA VAL A 65 10.24 2.22 18.99
C VAL A 65 9.30 2.75 20.08
N LYS A 66 8.54 3.80 19.76
CA LYS A 66 7.42 4.30 20.56
C LYS A 66 6.10 3.93 19.89
N GLY A 67 5.21 3.28 20.66
CA GLY A 67 4.01 2.68 20.12
C GLY A 67 4.34 1.42 19.31
N PHE A 68 4.16 1.45 18.00
CA PHE A 68 4.54 0.36 17.11
C PHE A 68 5.00 0.85 15.75
N ASP A 69 5.77 0.01 15.07
CA ASP A 69 6.13 0.16 13.67
C ASP A 69 5.95 -1.19 12.96
N ILE A 70 5.46 -1.16 11.72
CA ILE A 70 5.24 -2.36 10.93
C ILE A 70 5.84 -2.19 9.53
N ALA A 71 6.63 -3.16 9.14
CA ALA A 71 7.24 -3.23 7.82
C ALA A 71 6.94 -4.58 7.16
N GLY A 72 7.14 -4.68 5.86
CA GLY A 72 6.96 -5.92 5.12
C GLY A 72 7.94 -6.09 3.98
N ALA A 73 8.19 -7.34 3.63
CA ALA A 73 8.88 -7.73 2.41
C ALA A 73 7.98 -8.66 1.61
N CYS A 74 7.53 -8.18 0.45
CA CYS A 74 6.63 -8.92 -0.42
C CYS A 74 7.38 -9.58 -1.57
N PHE A 75 6.91 -10.76 -1.96
CA PHE A 75 7.45 -11.55 -3.07
C PHE A 75 6.37 -11.75 -4.13
N GLY A 76 6.78 -11.61 -5.38
CA GLY A 76 5.93 -11.88 -6.53
C GLY A 76 6.70 -12.61 -7.62
N THR A 77 5.99 -13.12 -8.60
CA THR A 77 6.58 -13.78 -9.77
C THR A 77 6.06 -13.19 -11.06
N ILE A 78 6.94 -13.20 -12.06
CA ILE A 78 6.62 -12.81 -13.42
C ILE A 78 7.51 -13.59 -14.38
N ARG A 79 7.03 -13.82 -15.59
CA ARG A 79 7.89 -14.34 -16.67
C ARG A 79 8.91 -13.27 -17.06
N LEU A 80 10.15 -13.66 -17.25
CA LEU A 80 11.24 -12.71 -17.54
C LEU A 80 10.99 -11.88 -18.82
N ASP A 81 10.30 -12.45 -19.80
CA ASP A 81 9.93 -11.80 -21.05
C ASP A 81 8.68 -10.90 -20.97
N SER A 82 8.04 -10.83 -19.80
CA SER A 82 6.80 -10.08 -19.56
C SER A 82 6.98 -8.94 -18.55
N VAL A 83 8.22 -8.70 -18.09
CA VAL A 83 8.51 -7.63 -17.12
C VAL A 83 8.19 -6.27 -17.74
N ILE A 84 7.40 -5.48 -17.01
CA ILE A 84 7.07 -4.10 -17.37
C ILE A 84 8.13 -3.19 -16.73
N ASP A 85 9.02 -2.66 -17.53
CA ASP A 85 10.12 -1.79 -17.10
C ASP A 85 10.05 -0.36 -17.66
N GLY A 86 8.93 -0.03 -18.33
CA GLY A 86 8.71 1.26 -18.95
C GLY A 86 9.42 1.46 -20.30
N SER A 87 10.22 0.50 -20.76
CA SER A 87 10.95 0.63 -22.03
C SER A 87 10.03 0.72 -23.26
N ALA A 88 8.80 0.24 -23.16
CA ALA A 88 7.79 0.32 -24.21
C ALA A 88 7.04 1.65 -24.25
N VAL A 89 7.22 2.53 -23.25
CA VAL A 89 6.50 3.82 -23.20
C VAL A 89 6.92 4.73 -24.34
N ALA A 90 5.94 5.25 -25.07
CA ALA A 90 6.18 6.05 -26.27
C ALA A 90 5.25 7.27 -26.34
N PRO A 91 5.64 8.31 -27.09
CA PRO A 91 4.74 9.43 -27.39
C PRO A 91 3.48 8.95 -28.11
N GLY A 92 2.32 9.29 -27.55
CA GLY A 92 1.01 8.86 -28.04
C GLY A 92 0.32 7.87 -27.12
N ASP A 93 1.02 7.33 -26.13
CA ASP A 93 0.41 6.48 -25.11
C ASP A 93 -0.63 7.24 -24.29
N VAL A 94 -1.67 6.53 -23.89
CA VAL A 94 -2.73 7.07 -23.03
C VAL A 94 -2.35 6.84 -21.57
N VAL A 95 -2.35 7.92 -20.77
CA VAL A 95 -2.13 7.85 -19.33
C VAL A 95 -3.48 7.72 -18.61
N ILE A 96 -3.63 6.68 -17.81
CA ILE A 96 -4.84 6.40 -17.04
C ILE A 96 -4.50 6.48 -15.55
N GLY A 97 -5.23 7.32 -14.81
CA GLY A 97 -5.14 7.39 -13.36
C GLY A 97 -6.20 6.51 -12.70
N LEU A 98 -5.78 5.66 -11.76
CA LEU A 98 -6.69 4.96 -10.86
C LEU A 98 -6.93 5.82 -9.63
N PRO A 99 -8.19 5.98 -9.18
CA PRO A 99 -8.48 6.80 -8.01
C PRO A 99 -7.92 6.18 -6.73
N SER A 100 -7.57 7.03 -5.76
CA SER A 100 -7.22 6.60 -4.41
C SER A 100 -8.46 6.55 -3.51
N SER A 101 -8.38 5.78 -2.42
CA SER A 101 -9.39 5.78 -1.34
C SER A 101 -9.27 7.00 -0.40
N GLY A 102 -8.12 7.66 -0.40
CA GLY A 102 -7.80 8.79 0.47
C GLY A 102 -6.33 9.17 0.38
N LEU A 103 -5.75 9.56 1.51
CA LEU A 103 -4.31 9.89 1.62
C LEU A 103 -3.41 8.67 1.42
N HIS A 104 -3.96 7.47 1.55
CA HIS A 104 -3.22 6.22 1.62
C HIS A 104 -2.19 6.25 2.77
N SER A 105 -0.97 5.77 2.52
CA SER A 105 0.08 5.66 3.54
C SER A 105 1.12 6.77 3.47
N ASN A 106 0.91 7.82 2.65
CA ASN A 106 1.89 8.87 2.43
C ASN A 106 1.31 10.26 2.67
N GLY A 107 2.19 11.23 3.01
CA GLY A 107 1.80 12.63 3.16
C GLY A 107 1.23 13.02 4.53
N TYR A 108 1.20 12.14 5.51
CA TYR A 108 0.62 12.42 6.84
C TYR A 108 1.34 13.51 7.62
N THR A 109 2.64 13.72 7.43
CA THR A 109 3.36 14.83 8.06
C THR A 109 2.77 16.17 7.65
N LEU A 110 2.49 16.36 6.36
CA LEU A 110 1.85 17.57 5.86
C LEU A 110 0.37 17.64 6.28
N ALA A 111 -0.36 16.52 6.17
CA ALA A 111 -1.77 16.47 6.55
C ALA A 111 -1.98 16.84 8.03
N ARG A 112 -1.20 16.28 8.94
CA ARG A 112 -1.25 16.62 10.37
C ARG A 112 -0.99 18.09 10.62
N LYS A 113 -0.02 18.69 9.93
CA LYS A 113 0.27 20.10 10.05
C LYS A 113 -0.84 20.98 9.48
N ALA A 114 -1.40 20.63 8.32
CA ALA A 114 -2.47 21.37 7.67
C ALA A 114 -3.81 21.31 8.43
N LEU A 115 -4.02 20.22 9.16
CA LEU A 115 -5.26 19.93 9.91
C LEU A 115 -5.11 20.20 11.42
N GLU A 116 -3.99 20.82 11.82
CA GLU A 116 -3.74 21.14 13.22
C GLU A 116 -4.88 22.00 13.81
N GLY A 117 -5.40 21.58 14.96
CA GLY A 117 -6.51 22.25 15.64
C GLY A 117 -7.91 21.94 15.09
N ILE A 118 -8.03 21.14 14.03
CA ILE A 118 -9.33 20.67 13.55
C ILE A 118 -9.70 19.38 14.29
N PRO A 119 -10.88 19.34 14.95
CA PRO A 119 -11.35 18.13 15.63
C PRO A 119 -11.52 16.95 14.67
N MET A 120 -11.24 15.72 15.13
CA MET A 120 -11.39 14.52 14.30
C MET A 120 -12.85 14.14 13.99
N ASP A 121 -13.78 14.64 14.77
CA ASP A 121 -15.24 14.52 14.55
C ASP A 121 -15.82 15.63 13.67
N ASP A 122 -15.02 16.62 13.26
CA ASP A 122 -15.46 17.64 12.29
C ASP A 122 -15.85 16.96 10.96
N LEU A 123 -17.05 17.32 10.48
CA LEU A 123 -17.61 16.71 9.27
C LEU A 123 -16.95 17.31 8.01
N ARG A 124 -16.26 16.50 7.29
CA ARG A 124 -15.69 16.79 5.97
C ARG A 124 -16.24 15.79 4.96
N LEU A 125 -16.65 16.24 3.79
CA LEU A 125 -17.21 15.36 2.77
C LEU A 125 -18.34 14.44 3.31
N ASN A 126 -19.14 14.94 4.25
CA ASN A 126 -20.22 14.23 4.95
C ASN A 126 -19.74 13.04 5.84
N ARG A 127 -18.46 13.00 6.21
CA ARG A 127 -17.86 12.00 7.11
C ARG A 127 -17.01 12.70 8.16
N PRO A 128 -16.83 12.13 9.36
CA PRO A 128 -15.85 12.61 10.34
C PRO A 128 -14.44 12.64 9.73
N LEU A 129 -13.69 13.71 10.02
CA LEU A 129 -12.33 13.87 9.51
C LEU A 129 -11.44 12.68 9.89
N GLY A 130 -11.56 12.17 11.11
CA GLY A 130 -10.82 11.00 11.57
C GLY A 130 -11.06 9.76 10.70
N GLU A 131 -12.32 9.51 10.30
CA GLU A 131 -12.65 8.38 9.42
C GLU A 131 -12.04 8.53 8.03
N ILE A 132 -12.03 9.75 7.49
CA ILE A 132 -11.40 10.03 6.19
C ILE A 132 -9.90 9.78 6.25
N LEU A 133 -9.27 10.17 7.35
CA LEU A 133 -7.81 10.05 7.51
C LEU A 133 -7.33 8.62 7.75
N ILE A 134 -8.18 7.74 8.26
CA ILE A 134 -7.83 6.32 8.48
C ILE A 134 -8.37 5.39 7.40
N GLU A 135 -8.94 5.94 6.32
CA GLU A 135 -9.38 5.12 5.18
C GLU A 135 -8.19 4.29 4.67
N PRO A 136 -8.31 2.95 4.62
CA PRO A 136 -7.19 2.10 4.22
C PRO A 136 -6.72 2.38 2.79
N THR A 137 -5.43 2.19 2.56
CA THR A 137 -4.83 2.24 1.24
C THR A 137 -5.50 1.23 0.31
N GLU A 138 -5.91 1.67 -0.86
CA GLU A 138 -6.51 0.81 -1.88
C GLU A 138 -5.52 -0.24 -2.39
N ILE A 139 -5.99 -1.48 -2.54
CA ILE A 139 -5.21 -2.60 -3.10
C ILE A 139 -5.64 -2.81 -4.55
N TYR A 140 -4.77 -2.48 -5.49
CA TYR A 140 -5.06 -2.54 -6.93
C TYR A 140 -4.73 -3.88 -7.58
N VAL A 141 -4.20 -4.85 -6.82
CA VAL A 141 -3.68 -6.13 -7.35
C VAL A 141 -4.65 -6.79 -8.31
N LYS A 142 -5.90 -7.02 -7.87
CA LYS A 142 -6.89 -7.70 -8.71
C LYS A 142 -7.15 -6.97 -10.02
N ALA A 143 -7.38 -5.66 -9.95
CA ALA A 143 -7.70 -4.86 -11.14
C ALA A 143 -6.54 -4.83 -12.13
N ILE A 144 -5.31 -4.68 -11.65
CA ILE A 144 -4.12 -4.66 -12.51
C ILE A 144 -3.81 -6.05 -13.06
N MET A 145 -3.90 -7.11 -12.25
CA MET A 145 -3.66 -8.47 -12.75
C MET A 145 -4.72 -8.90 -13.78
N ASP A 146 -5.98 -8.49 -13.62
CA ASP A 146 -7.03 -8.72 -14.62
C ASP A 146 -6.76 -7.92 -15.90
N LEU A 147 -6.28 -6.68 -15.79
CA LEU A 147 -5.85 -5.87 -16.94
C LEU A 147 -4.71 -6.55 -17.71
N LEU A 148 -3.68 -7.00 -17.01
CA LEU A 148 -2.50 -7.65 -17.62
C LEU A 148 -2.82 -9.01 -18.28
N LYS A 149 -3.88 -9.67 -17.82
CA LYS A 149 -4.41 -10.91 -18.44
C LYS A 149 -5.31 -10.64 -19.66
N SER A 150 -5.70 -9.38 -19.90
CA SER A 150 -6.51 -8.98 -21.04
C SER A 150 -5.68 -8.82 -22.32
N SER A 151 -6.33 -8.36 -23.39
CA SER A 151 -5.65 -7.99 -24.64
C SER A 151 -5.09 -6.56 -24.65
N ALA A 152 -5.15 -5.83 -23.54
CA ALA A 152 -4.63 -4.48 -23.46
C ALA A 152 -3.08 -4.50 -23.41
N GLU A 153 -2.47 -3.63 -24.18
CA GLU A 153 -1.03 -3.39 -24.11
C GLU A 153 -0.75 -2.38 -22.99
N VAL A 154 0.07 -2.79 -22.01
CA VAL A 154 0.47 -1.96 -20.87
C VAL A 154 1.96 -1.69 -20.99
N HIS A 155 2.32 -0.44 -21.24
CA HIS A 155 3.72 -0.05 -21.46
C HIS A 155 4.43 0.36 -20.18
N GLY A 156 3.69 0.77 -19.14
CA GLY A 156 4.25 1.16 -17.85
C GLY A 156 3.18 1.23 -16.78
N LEU A 157 3.61 1.07 -15.53
CA LEU A 157 2.79 1.23 -14.34
C LEU A 157 3.59 2.01 -13.30
N ALA A 158 2.94 2.86 -12.54
CA ALA A 158 3.59 3.60 -11.47
C ALA A 158 2.68 3.69 -10.24
N HIS A 159 3.20 3.32 -9.09
CA HIS A 159 2.56 3.54 -7.80
C HIS A 159 2.85 4.95 -7.33
N ILE A 160 1.82 5.80 -7.30
CA ILE A 160 1.97 7.19 -6.89
C ILE A 160 1.99 7.27 -5.36
N THR A 161 3.16 7.56 -4.81
CA THR A 161 3.42 7.69 -3.37
C THR A 161 4.02 9.06 -3.05
N SER A 162 5.02 9.15 -2.16
CA SER A 162 5.73 10.41 -1.88
C SER A 162 6.42 10.94 -3.14
N GLY A 163 6.30 12.25 -3.39
CA GLY A 163 6.79 12.90 -4.61
C GLY A 163 5.71 13.05 -5.69
N GLY A 164 4.55 12.41 -5.53
CA GLY A 164 3.43 12.56 -6.46
C GLY A 164 3.78 12.09 -7.87
N LEU A 165 3.48 12.90 -8.88
CA LEU A 165 3.69 12.56 -10.30
C LEU A 165 5.16 12.33 -10.69
N ASP A 166 6.13 12.75 -9.86
CA ASP A 166 7.54 12.45 -10.10
C ASP A 166 7.82 10.93 -10.04
N ASN A 167 6.91 10.14 -9.47
CA ASN A 167 7.00 8.68 -9.50
C ASN A 167 6.90 8.10 -10.93
N LEU A 168 6.33 8.84 -11.88
CA LEU A 168 6.31 8.43 -13.29
C LEU A 168 7.69 8.47 -13.96
N LEU A 169 8.67 9.09 -13.33
CA LEU A 169 10.03 9.25 -13.85
C LEU A 169 11.03 8.22 -13.29
N ARG A 170 10.56 7.28 -12.48
CA ARG A 170 11.40 6.26 -11.82
C ARG A 170 11.49 4.99 -12.63
#